data_f44ffb0c653a6257ff84dec556babb97
#
_entry.id   f44ffb0c653a6257ff84dec556babb97
#
_cell.length_a   1.000
_cell.length_b   1.000
_cell.length_c   1.000
_cell.angle_alpha   90.00
_cell.angle_beta   90.00
_cell.angle_gamma   90.00
#
_symmetry.space_group_name_H-M   'P 1'
#
loop_
_entity.id
_entity.type
_entity.pdbx_description
1 polymer ?
#
loop_
_entity_poly.entity_id
_entity_poly.type
_entity_poly.pdbx_seq_one_letter_code
_entity_poly.pdbx_strand_id
1 'polypeptide(L)'
;MTGRLAKRYARAVLGLAREDGTLEATGEELNRAAATFDEPRLRPLVLSPVIDAAARLRTAAGVADALGLSPTVRNLIALLAERNRLAILPDLARWYDSLLDDELGRARVAIRSATTLSAAERNELIELARRLTGRQKILSATEVDAELLGGVVLDIGGTVYDGSLRTQLARLTKEMAEGGS
;
A
#
# COMPACT_ATOMS: atom_id res chain seq x y z
N MET A 1 4.47 -14.45 10.43
CA MET A 1 5.31 -13.70 11.42
C MET A 1 5.86 -12.38 10.88
N THR A 2 6.06 -12.21 9.60
CA THR A 2 6.65 -11.05 8.92
C THR A 2 5.87 -9.75 9.15
N GLY A 3 4.55 -9.76 9.10
CA GLY A 3 3.74 -8.55 9.23
C GLY A 3 3.82 -7.81 10.58
N ARG A 4 3.97 -8.54 11.70
CA ARG A 4 4.14 -7.89 13.03
C ARG A 4 5.45 -7.14 13.14
N LEU A 5 6.50 -7.70 12.53
CA LEU A 5 7.83 -7.11 12.54
C LEU A 5 7.83 -5.84 11.66
N ALA A 6 7.30 -5.92 10.45
CA ALA A 6 7.15 -4.79 9.53
C ALA A 6 6.37 -3.64 10.18
N LYS A 7 5.24 -3.92 10.84
CA LYS A 7 4.44 -2.92 11.56
C LYS A 7 5.22 -2.23 12.68
N ARG A 8 6.06 -2.99 13.42
CA ARG A 8 6.89 -2.42 14.51
C ARG A 8 7.93 -1.43 13.96
N TYR A 9 8.61 -1.80 12.86
CA TYR A 9 9.56 -0.89 12.22
C TYR A 9 8.86 0.33 11.62
N ALA A 10 7.72 0.13 10.95
CA ALA A 10 6.93 1.24 10.40
C ALA A 10 6.53 2.26 11.47
N ARG A 11 6.08 1.79 12.65
CA ARG A 11 5.76 2.69 13.78
C ARG A 11 6.96 3.47 14.29
N ALA A 12 8.12 2.82 14.40
CA ALA A 12 9.34 3.48 14.87
C ALA A 12 9.77 4.58 13.89
N VAL A 13 9.75 4.29 12.58
CA VAL A 13 10.09 5.26 11.54
C VAL A 13 9.07 6.40 11.48
N LEU A 14 7.77 6.11 11.65
CA LEU A 14 6.73 7.15 11.71
C LEU A 14 6.96 8.11 12.88
N GLY A 15 7.39 7.57 14.04
CA GLY A 15 7.76 8.41 15.20
C GLY A 15 8.89 9.38 14.88
N LEU A 16 9.97 8.87 14.28
CA LEU A 16 11.11 9.70 13.86
C LEU A 16 10.70 10.75 12.80
N ALA A 17 9.95 10.32 11.78
CA ALA A 17 9.48 11.21 10.73
C ALA A 17 8.52 12.30 11.25
N ARG A 18 7.78 12.01 12.33
CA ARG A 18 6.93 13.00 13.00
C ARG A 18 7.77 14.05 13.72
N GLU A 19 8.81 13.65 14.45
CA GLU A 19 9.74 14.54 15.13
C GLU A 19 10.47 15.45 14.12
N ASP A 20 10.86 14.88 12.98
CA ASP A 20 11.57 15.59 11.90
C ASP A 20 10.62 16.43 10.99
N GLY A 21 9.31 16.30 11.13
CA GLY A 21 8.32 16.95 10.25
C GLY A 21 8.31 16.43 8.80
N THR A 22 8.79 15.20 8.56
CA THR A 22 9.02 14.62 7.23
C THR A 22 8.10 13.45 6.90
N LEU A 23 6.91 13.40 7.52
CA LEU A 23 5.99 12.25 7.44
C LEU A 23 5.71 11.77 6.01
N GLU A 24 5.29 12.66 5.11
CA GLU A 24 4.94 12.30 3.74
C GLU A 24 6.19 11.97 2.91
N ALA A 25 7.25 12.77 3.01
CA ALA A 25 8.51 12.53 2.29
C ALA A 25 9.13 11.19 2.66
N THR A 26 9.13 10.82 3.95
CA THR A 26 9.61 9.51 4.42
C THR A 26 8.78 8.37 3.84
N GLY A 27 7.46 8.53 3.70
CA GLY A 27 6.58 7.54 3.05
C GLY A 27 6.93 7.33 1.58
N GLU A 28 7.15 8.42 0.84
CA GLU A 28 7.58 8.37 -0.56
C GLU A 28 8.94 7.69 -0.72
N GLU A 29 9.89 7.99 0.16
CA GLU A 29 11.21 7.36 0.17
C GLU A 29 11.12 5.86 0.43
N LEU A 30 10.32 5.45 1.41
CA LEU A 30 10.09 4.04 1.73
C LEU A 30 9.48 3.27 0.56
N ASN A 31 8.51 3.87 -0.13
CA ASN A 31 7.87 3.27 -1.30
C ASN A 31 8.85 3.13 -2.47
N ARG A 32 9.66 4.16 -2.76
CA ARG A 32 10.72 4.09 -3.77
C ARG A 32 11.75 3.01 -3.43
N ALA A 33 12.20 2.97 -2.19
CA ALA A 33 13.13 1.94 -1.72
C ALA A 33 12.52 0.54 -1.84
N ALA A 34 11.27 0.34 -1.40
CA ALA A 34 10.59 -0.95 -1.47
C ALA A 34 10.49 -1.46 -2.91
N ALA A 35 10.09 -0.61 -3.84
CA ALA A 35 10.00 -0.94 -5.26
C ALA A 35 11.38 -1.34 -5.83
N THR A 36 12.43 -0.57 -5.52
CA THR A 36 13.79 -0.83 -6.02
C THR A 36 14.35 -2.14 -5.45
N PHE A 37 14.21 -2.39 -4.15
CA PHE A 37 14.71 -3.63 -3.54
C PHE A 37 13.92 -4.88 -3.94
N ASP A 38 12.70 -4.74 -4.44
CA ASP A 38 11.88 -5.85 -4.96
C ASP A 38 12.14 -6.14 -6.46
N GLU A 39 12.93 -5.32 -7.13
CA GLU A 39 13.30 -5.56 -8.53
C GLU A 39 13.97 -6.91 -8.74
N PRO A 40 13.60 -7.69 -9.79
CA PRO A 40 14.13 -9.03 -10.04
C PRO A 40 15.65 -9.12 -10.13
N ARG A 41 16.30 -8.05 -10.55
CA ARG A 41 17.78 -7.99 -10.68
C ARG A 41 18.49 -7.73 -9.35
N LEU A 42 17.87 -6.95 -8.46
CA LEU A 42 18.47 -6.56 -7.18
C LEU A 42 18.11 -7.52 -6.05
N ARG A 43 16.88 -8.03 -6.07
CA ARG A 43 16.34 -8.91 -5.04
C ARG A 43 17.25 -10.11 -4.70
N PRO A 44 17.83 -10.88 -5.65
CA PRO A 44 18.74 -11.96 -5.33
C PRO A 44 20.04 -11.50 -4.65
N LEU A 45 20.53 -10.30 -4.97
CA LEU A 45 21.77 -9.75 -4.40
C LEU A 45 21.63 -9.33 -2.92
N VAL A 46 20.43 -9.03 -2.47
CA VAL A 46 20.19 -8.55 -1.10
C VAL A 46 19.45 -9.56 -0.21
N LEU A 47 18.72 -10.52 -0.80
CA LEU A 47 17.94 -11.51 -0.05
C LEU A 47 18.56 -12.90 -0.04
N SER A 48 19.57 -13.18 -0.87
CA SER A 48 20.22 -14.48 -0.92
C SER A 48 20.98 -14.76 0.39
N PRO A 49 20.78 -15.94 1.00
CA PRO A 49 21.52 -16.33 2.20
C PRO A 49 23.01 -16.60 1.92
N VAL A 50 23.39 -16.76 0.64
CA VAL A 50 24.79 -16.99 0.21
C VAL A 50 25.61 -15.70 0.23
N ILE A 51 24.97 -14.54 0.10
CA ILE A 51 25.64 -13.24 0.11
C ILE A 51 26.06 -12.90 1.55
N ASP A 52 27.34 -12.60 1.73
CA ASP A 52 27.87 -12.21 3.03
C ASP A 52 27.24 -10.89 3.51
N ALA A 53 27.25 -10.68 4.84
CA ALA A 53 26.63 -9.53 5.47
C ALA A 53 27.27 -8.20 5.02
N ALA A 54 28.56 -8.17 4.80
CA ALA A 54 29.28 -6.97 4.39
C ALA A 54 28.95 -6.59 2.94
N ALA A 55 28.85 -7.58 2.04
CA ALA A 55 28.43 -7.34 0.65
C ALA A 55 26.99 -6.85 0.59
N ARG A 56 26.08 -7.47 1.37
CA ARG A 56 24.68 -7.04 1.47
C ARG A 56 24.57 -5.59 1.96
N LEU A 57 25.31 -5.25 2.99
CA LEU A 57 25.31 -3.88 3.55
C LEU A 57 25.84 -2.87 2.53
N ARG A 58 26.96 -3.17 1.84
CA ARG A 58 27.48 -2.29 0.78
C ARG A 58 26.49 -2.08 -0.35
N THR A 59 25.83 -3.15 -0.81
CA THR A 59 24.81 -3.06 -1.87
C THR A 59 23.63 -2.21 -1.39
N ALA A 60 23.15 -2.44 -0.18
CA ALA A 60 22.04 -1.68 0.39
C ALA A 60 22.38 -0.19 0.55
N ALA A 61 23.60 0.12 1.00
CA ALA A 61 24.08 1.50 1.11
C ALA A 61 24.18 2.18 -0.26
N GLY A 62 24.77 1.50 -1.26
CA GLY A 62 24.87 2.02 -2.62
C GLY A 62 23.51 2.32 -3.26
N VAL A 63 22.50 1.46 -3.03
CA VAL A 63 21.12 1.72 -3.48
C VAL A 63 20.52 2.92 -2.75
N ALA A 64 20.70 3.01 -1.45
CA ALA A 64 20.19 4.13 -0.65
C ALA A 64 20.81 5.47 -1.09
N ASP A 65 22.10 5.48 -1.42
CA ASP A 65 22.81 6.65 -1.94
C ASP A 65 22.32 7.03 -3.34
N ALA A 66 22.17 6.06 -4.23
CA ALA A 66 21.67 6.28 -5.60
C ALA A 66 20.22 6.84 -5.61
N LEU A 67 19.40 6.46 -4.65
CA LEU A 67 18.02 6.97 -4.47
C LEU A 67 17.98 8.31 -3.76
N GLY A 68 19.08 8.81 -3.20
CA GLY A 68 19.14 10.05 -2.45
C GLY A 68 18.26 10.03 -1.19
N LEU A 69 18.23 8.89 -0.48
CA LEU A 69 17.36 8.72 0.68
C LEU A 69 17.85 9.54 1.88
N SER A 70 16.90 9.99 2.69
CA SER A 70 17.16 10.69 3.94
C SER A 70 17.98 9.84 4.93
N PRO A 71 18.68 10.45 5.88
CA PRO A 71 19.42 9.72 6.91
C PRO A 71 18.56 8.70 7.66
N THR A 72 17.32 9.04 7.97
CA THR A 72 16.36 8.17 8.68
C THR A 72 16.07 6.90 7.89
N VAL A 73 15.72 7.01 6.60
CA VAL A 73 15.43 5.84 5.74
C VAL A 73 16.70 5.06 5.43
N ARG A 74 17.83 5.74 5.20
CA ARG A 74 19.14 5.10 4.99
C ARG A 74 19.54 4.23 6.18
N ASN A 75 19.43 4.75 7.40
CA ASN A 75 19.75 4.01 8.63
C ASN A 75 18.82 2.81 8.81
N LEU A 76 17.54 2.95 8.49
CA LEU A 76 16.60 1.83 8.49
C LEU A 76 17.03 0.72 7.52
N ILE A 77 17.37 1.08 6.28
CA ILE A 77 17.81 0.12 5.26
C ILE A 77 19.09 -0.60 5.72
N ALA A 78 20.07 0.12 6.25
CA ALA A 78 21.29 -0.45 6.81
C ALA A 78 20.97 -1.46 7.93
N LEU A 79 20.12 -1.08 8.88
CA LEU A 79 19.68 -1.96 9.97
C LEU A 79 18.98 -3.23 9.46
N LEU A 80 18.11 -3.10 8.44
CA LEU A 80 17.44 -4.25 7.82
C LEU A 80 18.44 -5.15 7.08
N ALA A 81 19.43 -4.58 6.40
CA ALA A 81 20.51 -5.32 5.73
C ALA A 81 21.35 -6.12 6.71
N GLU A 82 21.80 -5.51 7.80
CA GLU A 82 22.56 -6.15 8.89
C GLU A 82 21.80 -7.34 9.48
N ARG A 83 20.50 -7.16 9.69
CA ARG A 83 19.63 -8.16 10.30
C ARG A 83 19.12 -9.20 9.29
N ASN A 84 19.55 -9.16 8.02
CA ASN A 84 19.04 -9.99 6.92
C ASN A 84 17.50 -9.93 6.81
N ARG A 85 16.94 -8.73 6.87
CA ARG A 85 15.49 -8.48 6.92
C ARG A 85 14.98 -7.55 5.82
N LEU A 86 15.77 -7.28 4.79
CA LEU A 86 15.34 -6.42 3.67
C LEU A 86 14.06 -6.93 2.98
N ALA A 87 13.80 -8.25 3.05
CA ALA A 87 12.57 -8.85 2.53
C ALA A 87 11.27 -8.29 3.14
N ILE A 88 11.34 -7.65 4.32
CA ILE A 88 10.15 -7.04 4.94
C ILE A 88 9.86 -5.62 4.45
N LEU A 89 10.73 -5.03 3.65
CA LEU A 89 10.65 -3.62 3.25
C LEU A 89 9.34 -3.27 2.51
N PRO A 90 8.82 -4.10 1.57
CA PRO A 90 7.53 -3.85 0.95
C PRO A 90 6.36 -3.86 1.96
N ASP A 91 6.37 -4.81 2.90
CA ASP A 91 5.36 -4.85 3.97
C ASP A 91 5.49 -3.64 4.90
N LEU A 92 6.72 -3.23 5.20
CA LEU A 92 7.00 -2.07 6.05
C LEU A 92 6.48 -0.78 5.41
N ALA A 93 6.72 -0.57 4.13
CA ALA A 93 6.22 0.60 3.38
C ALA A 93 4.68 0.65 3.42
N ARG A 94 4.01 -0.48 3.17
CA ARG A 94 2.53 -0.57 3.26
C ARG A 94 2.01 -0.25 4.67
N TRP A 95 2.68 -0.75 5.71
CA TRP A 95 2.30 -0.43 7.09
C TRP A 95 2.55 1.03 7.42
N TYR A 96 3.65 1.61 6.92
CA TYR A 96 3.93 3.03 7.10
C TYR A 96 2.84 3.88 6.46
N ASP A 97 2.47 3.60 5.22
CA ASP A 97 1.39 4.29 4.51
C ASP A 97 0.05 4.23 5.28
N SER A 98 -0.30 3.05 5.79
CA SER A 98 -1.53 2.89 6.60
C SER A 98 -1.49 3.72 7.89
N LEU A 99 -0.37 3.73 8.59
CA LEU A 99 -0.20 4.50 9.82
C LEU A 99 -0.16 6.01 9.54
N LEU A 100 0.46 6.41 8.43
CA LEU A 100 0.50 7.79 7.96
C LEU A 100 -0.91 8.30 7.61
N ASP A 101 -1.71 7.46 6.95
CA ASP A 101 -3.08 7.82 6.60
C ASP A 101 -3.96 7.98 7.86
N ASP A 102 -3.75 7.13 8.87
CA ASP A 102 -4.39 7.28 10.18
C ASP A 102 -3.99 8.57 10.88
N GLU A 103 -2.69 8.90 10.87
CA GLU A 103 -2.13 10.11 11.49
C GLU A 103 -2.67 11.38 10.83
N LEU A 104 -2.80 11.38 9.49
CA LEU A 104 -3.28 12.53 8.72
C LEU A 104 -4.81 12.57 8.57
N GLY A 105 -5.53 11.64 9.23
CA GLY A 105 -7.00 11.59 9.18
C GLY A 105 -7.56 11.38 7.78
N ARG A 106 -6.81 10.71 6.89
CA ARG A 106 -7.18 10.45 5.49
C ARG A 106 -7.48 8.97 5.25
N ALA A 107 -8.22 8.67 4.19
CA ALA A 107 -8.43 7.30 3.72
C ALA A 107 -8.08 7.19 2.23
N ARG A 108 -7.45 6.08 1.84
CA ARG A 108 -7.21 5.72 0.44
C ARG A 108 -8.36 4.86 -0.06
N VAL A 109 -8.84 5.19 -1.25
CA VAL A 109 -9.95 4.48 -1.90
C VAL A 109 -9.53 4.15 -3.33
N ALA A 110 -9.47 2.88 -3.65
CA ALA A 110 -9.36 2.43 -5.03
C ALA A 110 -10.77 2.22 -5.59
N ILE A 111 -11.07 2.89 -6.70
CA ILE A 111 -12.35 2.82 -7.40
C ILE A 111 -12.10 2.08 -8.72
N ARG A 112 -12.70 0.91 -8.89
CA ARG A 112 -12.72 0.20 -10.17
C ARG A 112 -14.12 0.31 -10.78
N SER A 113 -14.20 0.69 -12.04
CA SER A 113 -15.46 0.86 -12.76
C SER A 113 -15.41 0.21 -14.14
N ALA A 114 -16.55 -0.25 -14.63
CA ALA A 114 -16.63 -0.85 -15.98
C ALA A 114 -16.38 0.18 -17.09
N THR A 115 -16.62 1.46 -16.84
CA THR A 115 -16.47 2.56 -17.80
C THR A 115 -15.80 3.77 -17.11
N THR A 116 -15.33 4.70 -17.91
CA THR A 116 -14.81 5.98 -17.40
C THR A 116 -15.88 6.73 -16.63
N LEU A 117 -15.59 7.04 -15.36
CA LEU A 117 -16.49 7.81 -14.51
C LEU A 117 -16.47 9.29 -14.87
N SER A 118 -17.63 9.92 -14.89
CA SER A 118 -17.75 11.37 -14.91
C SER A 118 -17.26 11.99 -13.59
N ALA A 119 -16.99 13.29 -13.61
CA ALA A 119 -16.60 14.03 -12.40
C ALA A 119 -17.69 13.96 -11.30
N ALA A 120 -18.97 13.99 -11.70
CA ALA A 120 -20.10 13.89 -10.78
C ALA A 120 -20.15 12.53 -10.07
N GLU A 121 -20.12 11.44 -10.84
CA GLU A 121 -20.12 10.07 -10.31
C GLU A 121 -18.91 9.83 -9.38
N ARG A 122 -17.72 10.28 -9.77
CA ARG A 122 -16.53 10.17 -8.92
C ARG A 122 -16.71 10.91 -7.60
N ASN A 123 -17.28 12.12 -7.61
CA ASN A 123 -17.53 12.89 -6.40
C ASN A 123 -18.55 12.20 -5.49
N GLU A 124 -19.61 11.62 -6.03
CA GLU A 124 -20.59 10.84 -5.25
C GLU A 124 -19.93 9.65 -4.55
N LEU A 125 -19.02 8.92 -5.24
CA LEU A 125 -18.28 7.82 -4.65
C LEU A 125 -17.32 8.27 -3.56
N ILE A 126 -16.69 9.44 -3.72
CA ILE A 126 -15.84 10.05 -2.69
C ILE A 126 -16.68 10.42 -1.46
N GLU A 127 -17.88 11.00 -1.63
CA GLU A 127 -18.77 11.32 -0.52
C GLU A 127 -19.29 10.06 0.19
N LEU A 128 -19.55 8.98 -0.56
CA LEU A 128 -19.87 7.68 0.00
C LEU A 128 -18.70 7.16 0.86
N ALA A 129 -17.49 7.24 0.34
CA ALA A 129 -16.28 6.81 1.05
C ALA A 129 -16.06 7.64 2.35
N ARG A 130 -16.31 8.96 2.33
CA ARG A 130 -16.28 9.80 3.54
C ARG A 130 -17.25 9.32 4.60
N ARG A 131 -18.49 9.01 4.20
CA ARG A 131 -19.52 8.49 5.12
C ARG A 131 -19.14 7.14 5.70
N LEU A 132 -18.59 6.24 4.88
CA LEU A 132 -18.20 4.89 5.32
C LEU A 132 -16.98 4.90 6.25
N THR A 133 -16.01 5.78 6.00
CA THR A 133 -14.76 5.83 6.77
C THR A 133 -14.77 6.80 7.94
N GLY A 134 -15.66 7.78 7.93
CA GLY A 134 -15.63 8.92 8.85
C GLY A 134 -14.43 9.87 8.64
N ARG A 135 -13.66 9.68 7.56
CA ARG A 135 -12.46 10.48 7.25
C ARG A 135 -12.83 11.65 6.35
N GLN A 136 -12.28 12.83 6.64
CA GLN A 136 -12.54 14.04 5.86
C GLN A 136 -11.79 14.07 4.53
N LYS A 137 -10.55 13.59 4.52
CA LYS A 137 -9.69 13.59 3.34
C LYS A 137 -9.68 12.20 2.69
N ILE A 138 -10.22 12.11 1.48
CA ILE A 138 -10.22 10.88 0.68
C ILE A 138 -9.21 11.02 -0.46
N LEU A 139 -8.26 10.09 -0.53
CA LEU A 139 -7.32 9.94 -1.64
C LEU A 139 -7.87 8.86 -2.55
N SER A 140 -8.49 9.25 -3.68
CA SER A 140 -9.09 8.29 -4.61
C SER A 140 -8.19 8.04 -5.81
N ALA A 141 -7.95 6.76 -6.12
CA ALA A 141 -7.45 6.31 -7.41
C ALA A 141 -8.60 5.66 -8.18
N THR A 142 -8.73 5.95 -9.47
CA THR A 142 -9.79 5.39 -10.32
C THR A 142 -9.15 4.60 -11.45
N GLU A 143 -9.62 3.38 -11.65
CA GLU A 143 -9.19 2.48 -12.71
C GLU A 143 -10.41 1.95 -13.49
N VAL A 144 -10.28 1.84 -14.80
CA VAL A 144 -11.31 1.20 -15.64
C VAL A 144 -10.96 -0.28 -15.75
N ASP A 145 -11.88 -1.12 -15.31
CA ASP A 145 -11.75 -2.58 -15.31
C ASP A 145 -12.79 -3.17 -16.28
N ALA A 146 -12.33 -3.55 -17.46
CA ALA A 146 -13.18 -4.11 -18.51
C ALA A 146 -13.78 -5.50 -18.17
N GLU A 147 -13.29 -6.16 -17.12
CA GLU A 147 -13.87 -7.42 -16.65
C GLU A 147 -15.16 -7.22 -15.85
N LEU A 148 -15.41 -6.00 -15.40
CA LEU A 148 -16.67 -5.62 -14.78
C LEU A 148 -17.73 -5.46 -15.87
N LEU A 149 -18.83 -6.25 -15.79
CA LEU A 149 -19.98 -6.15 -16.70
C LEU A 149 -20.75 -4.82 -16.56
N GLY A 150 -20.52 -4.09 -15.45
CA GLY A 150 -21.14 -2.83 -15.08
C GLY A 150 -21.05 -2.58 -13.59
N GLY A 151 -21.32 -1.35 -13.18
CA GLY A 151 -21.21 -0.91 -11.78
C GLY A 151 -19.81 -0.53 -11.37
N VAL A 152 -19.61 -0.43 -10.04
CA VAL A 152 -18.35 0.01 -9.42
C VAL A 152 -17.95 -0.89 -8.24
N VAL A 153 -16.67 -1.02 -8.05
CA VAL A 153 -16.07 -1.68 -6.88
C VAL A 153 -15.20 -0.66 -6.14
N LEU A 154 -15.45 -0.50 -4.84
CA LEU A 154 -14.68 0.36 -3.97
C LEU A 154 -13.82 -0.50 -3.04
N ASP A 155 -12.53 -0.29 -3.04
CA ASP A 155 -11.63 -0.85 -2.00
C ASP A 155 -11.21 0.30 -1.08
N ILE A 156 -11.58 0.18 0.18
CA ILE A 156 -11.29 1.16 1.24
C ILE A 156 -10.41 0.50 2.29
N GLY A 157 -9.11 0.70 2.18
CA GLY A 157 -8.17 0.14 3.16
C GLY A 157 -8.18 -1.38 3.26
N GLY A 158 -8.47 -2.10 2.17
CA GLY A 158 -8.58 -3.55 2.10
C GLY A 158 -9.99 -4.10 2.36
N THR A 159 -10.97 -3.24 2.63
CA THR A 159 -12.39 -3.62 2.67
C THR A 159 -13.02 -3.33 1.32
N VAL A 160 -13.49 -4.39 0.65
CA VAL A 160 -14.08 -4.28 -0.68
C VAL A 160 -15.60 -4.14 -0.60
N TYR A 161 -16.12 -3.06 -1.16
CA TYR A 161 -17.54 -2.82 -1.37
C TYR A 161 -17.86 -3.03 -2.85
N ASP A 162 -18.45 -4.16 -3.16
CA ASP A 162 -18.73 -4.58 -4.55
C ASP A 162 -20.18 -4.28 -4.93
N GLY A 163 -20.37 -3.23 -5.73
CA GLY A 163 -21.62 -2.82 -6.35
C GLY A 163 -21.73 -3.23 -7.83
N SER A 164 -20.93 -4.19 -8.29
CA SER A 164 -20.96 -4.62 -9.69
C SER A 164 -22.23 -5.38 -10.06
N LEU A 165 -22.65 -5.23 -11.33
CA LEU A 165 -23.77 -6.01 -11.88
C LEU A 165 -23.52 -7.51 -11.82
N ARG A 166 -22.27 -7.95 -11.96
CA ARG A 166 -21.88 -9.35 -11.85
C ARG A 166 -22.25 -9.93 -10.48
N THR A 167 -21.92 -9.22 -9.40
CA THR A 167 -22.25 -9.64 -8.03
C THR A 167 -23.76 -9.61 -7.80
N GLN A 168 -24.48 -8.58 -8.31
CA GLN A 168 -25.94 -8.52 -8.22
C GLN A 168 -26.60 -9.68 -8.94
N LEU A 169 -26.18 -10.00 -10.16
CA LEU A 169 -26.70 -11.16 -10.92
C LEU A 169 -26.40 -12.49 -10.22
N ALA A 170 -25.19 -12.66 -9.67
CA ALA A 170 -24.85 -13.87 -8.90
C ALA A 170 -25.73 -14.05 -7.67
N ARG A 171 -26.04 -12.97 -6.96
CA ARG A 171 -26.98 -12.99 -5.80
C ARG A 171 -28.38 -13.37 -6.23
N LEU A 172 -28.91 -12.76 -7.31
CA LEU A 172 -30.25 -13.07 -7.83
C LEU A 172 -30.35 -14.54 -8.29
N THR A 173 -29.32 -15.04 -9.00
CA THR A 173 -29.29 -16.44 -9.44
C THR A 173 -29.31 -17.40 -8.24
N LYS A 174 -28.58 -17.05 -7.17
CA LYS A 174 -28.57 -17.86 -5.94
C LYS A 174 -29.92 -17.82 -5.22
N GLU A 175 -30.52 -16.64 -5.07
CA GLU A 175 -31.83 -16.48 -4.44
C GLU A 175 -32.94 -17.24 -5.21
N MET A 176 -32.89 -17.23 -6.55
CA MET A 176 -33.80 -18.02 -7.40
C MET A 176 -33.59 -19.53 -7.24
N ALA A 177 -32.36 -19.98 -7.05
CA ALA A 177 -32.04 -21.41 -6.86
C ALA A 177 -32.46 -21.90 -5.46
N GLU A 178 -32.37 -21.06 -4.45
CA GLU A 178 -32.71 -21.39 -3.05
C GLU A 178 -34.23 -21.17 -2.74
N GLY A 179 -34.92 -20.30 -3.49
CA GLY A 179 -36.34 -19.99 -3.32
C GLY A 179 -37.29 -20.92 -4.10
N GLY A 180 -36.77 -21.89 -4.84
CA GLY A 180 -37.52 -22.85 -5.68
C GLY A 180 -37.81 -24.22 -5.02
N SER A 181 -37.75 -24.34 -3.67
CA SER A 181 -38.06 -25.57 -2.95
C SER A 181 -39.29 -25.41 -2.08
#